data_334f9e4242fd2ba85e66fb9bc930b271
#
_entry.id   334f9e4242fd2ba85e66fb9bc930b271
#
_cell.length_a   1.000
_cell.length_b   1.000
_cell.length_c   1.000
_cell.angle_alpha   90.00
_cell.angle_beta   90.00
_cell.angle_gamma   90.00
#
_symmetry.space_group_name_H-M   'P 1'
#
loop_
_entity.id
_entity.type
_entity.pdbx_description
1 polymer ?
#
loop_
_entity_poly.entity_id
_entity_poly.type
_entity_poly.pdbx_seq_one_letter_code
_entity_poly.pdbx_strand_id
1 'polypeptide(L)'
;MPLNFHGAEPFLNPVEQTICWNGDDGRRTVPCKVTSSAFDALYGTTELAEEDRWIIFNRHRGIFEAIAYRKFDAHQITEQGSVVVETADVADYHGKFGEYRRPARGEFS
;
A
#
# COMPACT_ATOMS: atom_id res chain seq x y z
N MET A 1 15.93 -5.37 12.78
CA MET A 1 16.32 -4.16 12.03
C MET A 1 15.10 -3.45 11.51
N PRO A 2 14.99 -2.14 11.67
CA PRO A 2 13.83 -1.43 11.15
C PRO A 2 13.82 -1.41 9.63
N LEU A 3 12.63 -1.39 9.08
CA LEU A 3 12.42 -1.24 7.66
C LEU A 3 12.40 0.24 7.31
N ASN A 4 13.25 0.66 6.40
CA ASN A 4 13.35 2.04 5.96
C ASN A 4 12.82 2.19 4.54
N PHE A 5 12.21 3.32 4.26
CA PHE A 5 11.69 3.64 2.93
C PHE A 5 12.41 4.89 2.44
N HIS A 6 13.26 4.72 1.44
CA HIS A 6 14.14 5.79 0.97
C HIS A 6 13.56 6.59 -0.20
N GLY A 7 12.24 6.70 -0.26
CA GLY A 7 11.60 7.48 -1.30
C GLY A 7 11.60 6.83 -2.67
N ALA A 8 11.84 5.52 -2.73
CA ALA A 8 11.74 4.79 -3.99
C ALA A 8 10.35 4.94 -4.58
N GLU A 9 10.27 5.13 -5.90
CA GLU A 9 9.00 5.30 -6.55
C GLU A 9 8.18 4.01 -6.54
N PRO A 10 6.89 4.10 -6.19
CA PRO A 10 6.02 2.94 -6.28
C PRO A 10 5.75 2.60 -7.74
N PHE A 11 5.38 1.36 -7.99
CA PHE A 11 5.03 0.90 -9.32
C PHE A 11 3.83 -0.05 -9.25
N LEU A 12 3.11 -0.14 -10.35
CA LEU A 12 1.96 -1.04 -10.46
C LEU A 12 2.41 -2.37 -11.07
N ASN A 13 1.99 -3.48 -10.45
CA ASN A 13 2.11 -4.79 -11.08
C ASN A 13 0.81 -5.06 -11.83
N PRO A 14 0.81 -5.00 -13.17
CA PRO A 14 -0.44 -5.14 -13.93
C PRO A 14 -1.04 -6.54 -13.90
N VAL A 15 -0.23 -7.55 -13.64
CA VAL A 15 -0.70 -8.93 -13.57
C VAL A 15 -1.46 -9.16 -12.27
N GLU A 16 -0.90 -8.73 -11.16
CA GLU A 16 -1.51 -8.91 -9.85
C GLU A 16 -2.44 -7.77 -9.47
N GLN A 17 -2.38 -6.65 -10.18
CA GLN A 17 -3.09 -5.41 -9.85
C GLN A 17 -2.76 -4.91 -8.45
N THR A 18 -1.49 -5.04 -8.08
CA THR A 18 -0.97 -4.56 -6.79
C THR A 18 -0.15 -3.31 -7.01
N ILE A 19 -0.14 -2.43 -6.01
CA ILE A 19 0.81 -1.32 -5.97
C ILE A 19 1.98 -1.77 -5.12
N CYS A 20 3.17 -1.67 -5.68
CA CYS A 20 4.41 -2.16 -5.08
C CYS A 20 5.37 -1.02 -4.79
N TRP A 21 6.14 -1.15 -3.73
CA TRP A 21 7.24 -0.24 -3.43
C TRP A 21 8.29 -1.02 -2.67
N ASN A 22 9.45 -0.42 -2.50
CA ASN A 22 10.56 -1.10 -1.85
C ASN A 22 10.94 -0.42 -0.54
N GLY A 23 11.17 -1.24 0.47
CA GLY A 23 11.85 -0.83 1.69
C GLY A 23 13.25 -1.44 1.74
N ASP A 24 13.97 -1.12 2.79
CA ASP A 24 15.34 -1.58 2.99
C ASP A 24 15.54 -1.88 4.48
N ASP A 25 16.05 -3.07 4.79
CA ASP A 25 16.29 -3.46 6.18
C ASP A 25 17.75 -3.22 6.61
N GLY A 26 18.54 -2.55 5.78
CA GLY A 26 19.96 -2.30 6.01
C GLY A 26 20.87 -3.33 5.35
N ARG A 27 20.32 -4.45 4.89
CA ARG A 27 21.08 -5.54 4.25
C ARG A 27 20.58 -5.85 2.86
N ARG A 28 19.28 -5.68 2.65
CA ARG A 28 18.64 -6.03 1.39
C ARG A 28 17.41 -5.17 1.16
N THR A 29 16.99 -5.15 -0.09
CA THR A 29 15.71 -4.55 -0.48
C THR A 29 14.59 -5.48 -0.04
N VAL A 30 13.56 -4.92 0.58
CA VAL A 30 12.38 -5.66 1.01
C VAL A 30 11.20 -5.20 0.14
N PRO A 31 10.75 -6.05 -0.79
CA PRO A 31 9.59 -5.69 -1.60
C PRO A 31 8.33 -5.61 -0.76
N CYS A 32 7.55 -4.56 -0.95
CA CYS A 32 6.27 -4.38 -0.29
C CYS A 32 5.19 -4.22 -1.35
N LYS A 33 3.99 -4.70 -1.06
CA LYS A 33 2.87 -4.51 -1.98
C LYS A 33 1.56 -4.43 -1.21
N VAL A 34 0.59 -3.75 -1.78
CA VAL A 34 -0.75 -3.67 -1.26
C VAL A 34 -1.72 -4.20 -2.31
N THR A 35 -2.64 -5.08 -1.88
CA THR A 35 -3.56 -5.75 -2.80
C THR A 35 -4.70 -4.80 -3.21
N SER A 36 -5.28 -5.05 -4.39
CA SER A 36 -6.45 -4.29 -4.83
C SER A 36 -7.63 -4.44 -3.88
N SER A 37 -7.80 -5.64 -3.31
CA SER A 37 -8.86 -5.88 -2.33
C SER A 37 -8.71 -5.02 -1.08
N ALA A 38 -7.48 -4.73 -0.66
CA ALA A 38 -7.22 -3.87 0.49
C ALA A 38 -7.73 -2.44 0.22
N PHE A 39 -7.50 -1.91 -0.98
CA PHE A 39 -8.03 -0.60 -1.35
C PHE A 39 -9.55 -0.58 -1.37
N ASP A 40 -10.15 -1.60 -1.96
CA ASP A 40 -11.60 -1.71 -2.05
C ASP A 40 -12.23 -1.73 -0.65
N ALA A 41 -11.63 -2.49 0.25
CA ALA A 41 -12.13 -2.62 1.62
C ALA A 41 -12.08 -1.32 2.40
N LEU A 42 -11.11 -0.45 2.12
CA LEU A 42 -10.98 0.83 2.82
C LEU A 42 -12.20 1.74 2.64
N TYR A 43 -12.85 1.64 1.48
CA TYR A 43 -13.95 2.54 1.13
C TYR A 43 -15.26 1.79 0.86
N GLY A 44 -15.29 0.50 1.18
CA GLY A 44 -16.50 -0.30 1.06
C GLY A 44 -17.02 -0.46 -0.37
N THR A 45 -16.13 -0.46 -1.34
CA THR A 45 -16.49 -0.59 -2.75
C THR A 45 -15.63 -1.66 -3.41
N THR A 46 -16.13 -2.22 -4.51
CA THR A 46 -15.38 -3.15 -5.35
C THR A 46 -15.08 -2.55 -6.72
N GLU A 47 -15.34 -1.26 -6.87
CA GLU A 47 -15.30 -0.59 -8.18
C GLU A 47 -14.20 0.45 -8.31
N LEU A 48 -13.20 0.43 -7.44
CA LEU A 48 -12.09 1.37 -7.56
C LEU A 48 -11.30 1.10 -8.83
N ALA A 49 -11.16 2.14 -9.66
CA ALA A 49 -10.31 2.07 -10.83
C ALA A 49 -8.83 2.10 -10.39
N GLU A 50 -7.96 1.64 -11.28
CA GLU A 50 -6.51 1.65 -11.05
C GLU A 50 -6.00 3.03 -10.67
N GLU A 51 -6.43 4.07 -11.39
CA GLU A 51 -6.02 5.44 -11.10
C GLU A 51 -6.46 5.91 -9.72
N ASP A 52 -7.65 5.46 -9.25
CA ASP A 52 -8.12 5.78 -7.91
C ASP A 52 -7.21 5.15 -6.85
N ARG A 53 -6.77 3.92 -7.07
CA ARG A 53 -5.84 3.24 -6.17
C ARG A 53 -4.51 3.98 -6.07
N TRP A 54 -4.00 4.48 -7.21
CA TRP A 54 -2.79 5.31 -7.23
C TRP A 54 -2.94 6.56 -6.38
N ILE A 55 -4.07 7.25 -6.54
CA ILE A 55 -4.35 8.48 -5.80
C ILE A 55 -4.41 8.19 -4.29
N ILE A 56 -5.11 7.13 -3.92
CA ILE A 56 -5.24 6.71 -2.53
C ILE A 56 -3.87 6.37 -1.96
N PHE A 57 -3.10 5.58 -2.69
CA PHE A 57 -1.77 5.18 -2.22
C PHE A 57 -0.87 6.39 -2.01
N ASN A 58 -0.80 7.28 -2.97
CA ASN A 58 0.08 8.45 -2.87
C ASN A 58 -0.37 9.40 -1.76
N ARG A 59 -1.67 9.55 -1.56
CA ARG A 59 -2.23 10.40 -0.50
C ARG A 59 -1.91 9.85 0.88
N HIS A 60 -1.94 8.54 1.04
CA HIS A 60 -1.81 7.87 2.34
C HIS A 60 -0.58 6.97 2.42
N ARG A 61 0.43 7.26 1.63
CA ARG A 61 1.65 6.45 1.56
C ARG A 61 2.24 6.17 2.93
N GLY A 62 2.29 7.18 3.81
CA GLY A 62 2.83 7.01 5.15
C GLY A 62 2.11 5.95 5.97
N ILE A 63 0.79 5.83 5.79
CA ILE A 63 0.01 4.81 6.50
C ILE A 63 0.35 3.42 5.96
N PHE A 64 0.42 3.25 4.64
CA PHE A 64 0.79 1.97 4.05
C PHE A 64 2.20 1.56 4.44
N GLU A 65 3.13 2.50 4.48
CA GLU A 65 4.49 2.24 4.93
C GLU A 65 4.53 1.84 6.40
N ALA A 66 3.72 2.47 7.24
CA ALA A 66 3.63 2.12 8.65
C ALA A 66 3.08 0.70 8.85
N ILE A 67 2.08 0.31 8.06
CA ILE A 67 1.55 -1.05 8.11
C ILE A 67 2.62 -2.06 7.70
N ALA A 68 3.33 -1.77 6.61
CA ALA A 68 4.41 -2.65 6.12
C ALA A 68 5.52 -2.77 7.16
N TYR A 69 5.88 -1.67 7.80
CA TYR A 69 6.89 -1.66 8.86
C TYR A 69 6.48 -2.60 10.02
N ARG A 70 5.23 -2.48 10.47
CA ARG A 70 4.74 -3.32 11.56
C ARG A 70 4.73 -4.80 11.21
N LYS A 71 4.32 -5.12 9.98
CA LYS A 71 4.31 -6.50 9.51
C LYS A 71 5.73 -7.06 9.43
N PHE A 72 6.65 -6.27 8.90
CA PHE A 72 8.05 -6.68 8.82
C PHE A 72 8.64 -6.91 10.21
N ASP A 73 8.40 -6.00 11.13
CA ASP A 73 8.88 -6.10 12.51
C ASP A 73 8.30 -7.31 13.24
N ALA A 74 7.08 -7.69 12.91
CA ALA A 74 6.41 -8.87 13.45
C ALA A 74 6.75 -10.16 12.69
N HIS A 75 7.69 -10.11 11.76
CA HIS A 75 8.09 -11.23 10.90
C HIS A 75 6.95 -11.79 10.04
N GLN A 76 5.99 -10.96 9.71
CA GLN A 76 4.87 -11.32 8.82
C GLN A 76 5.26 -11.04 7.38
N ILE A 77 6.16 -11.86 6.89
CA ILE A 77 6.71 -11.74 5.53
C ILE A 77 6.49 -13.06 4.78
N THR A 78 6.47 -12.97 3.46
CA THR A 78 6.32 -14.15 2.60
C THR A 78 7.62 -14.96 2.57
N GLU A 79 7.56 -16.16 2.00
CA GLU A 79 8.74 -17.00 1.81
C GLU A 79 9.81 -16.32 0.98
N GLN A 80 9.41 -15.42 0.09
CA GLN A 80 10.34 -14.64 -0.73
C GLN A 80 10.90 -13.43 0.00
N GLY A 81 10.47 -13.19 1.24
CA GLY A 81 10.92 -12.05 2.02
C GLY A 81 10.20 -10.74 1.69
N SER A 82 8.97 -10.82 1.19
CA SER A 82 8.16 -9.67 0.82
C SER A 82 7.11 -9.37 1.89
N VAL A 83 6.67 -8.12 1.97
CA VAL A 83 5.56 -7.72 2.83
C VAL A 83 4.34 -7.47 1.97
N VAL A 84 3.23 -8.14 2.30
CA VAL A 84 1.96 -7.97 1.59
C VAL A 84 0.95 -7.33 2.52
N VAL A 85 0.49 -6.13 2.16
CA VAL A 85 -0.57 -5.43 2.90
C VAL A 85 -1.90 -5.89 2.35
N GLU A 86 -2.68 -6.55 3.18
CA GLU A 86 -3.95 -7.16 2.79
C GLU A 86 -5.13 -6.47 3.48
N THR A 87 -6.33 -6.89 3.13
CA THR A 87 -7.57 -6.32 3.68
C THR A 87 -7.58 -6.30 5.21
N ALA A 88 -7.17 -7.39 5.85
CA ALA A 88 -7.15 -7.47 7.30
C ALA A 88 -6.19 -6.45 7.92
N ASP A 89 -5.09 -6.16 7.23
CA ASP A 89 -4.08 -5.23 7.74
C ASP A 89 -4.59 -3.79 7.74
N VAL A 90 -5.31 -3.39 6.68
CA VAL A 90 -5.85 -2.03 6.59
C VAL A 90 -7.04 -1.82 7.50
N ALA A 91 -7.73 -2.87 7.89
CA ALA A 91 -8.90 -2.76 8.78
C ALA A 91 -8.55 -2.06 10.10
N ASP A 92 -7.36 -2.32 10.64
CA ASP A 92 -6.90 -1.72 11.88
C ASP A 92 -6.66 -0.20 11.75
N TYR A 93 -6.55 0.28 10.54
CA TYR A 93 -6.25 1.70 10.25
C TYR A 93 -7.42 2.40 9.57
N HIS A 94 -8.57 1.77 9.48
CA HIS A 94 -9.70 2.24 8.69
C HIS A 94 -10.05 3.70 8.95
N GLY A 95 -10.13 4.11 10.19
CA GLY A 95 -10.47 5.49 10.54
C GLY A 95 -9.41 6.53 10.19
N LYS A 96 -8.20 6.10 9.84
CA LYS A 96 -7.09 7.00 9.53
C LYS A 96 -7.03 7.39 8.06
N PHE A 97 -7.74 6.68 7.19
CA PHE A 97 -7.74 6.98 5.76
C PHE A 97 -8.73 8.09 5.39
N GLY A 98 -9.71 8.33 6.25
CA GLY A 98 -10.73 9.31 5.97
C GLY A 98 -11.62 8.89 4.81
N GLU A 99 -12.44 9.81 4.35
CA GLU A 99 -13.36 9.58 3.25
C GLU A 99 -12.68 9.87 1.92
N TYR A 100 -12.77 8.92 0.99
CA TYR A 100 -12.23 9.11 -0.34
C TYR A 100 -13.30 9.69 -1.27
N ARG A 101 -12.92 10.75 -1.97
CA ARG A 101 -13.75 11.32 -3.03
C ARG A 101 -12.94 11.29 -4.31
N ARG A 102 -13.53 10.72 -5.36
CA ARG A 102 -12.90 10.74 -6.66
C ARG A 102 -12.72 12.19 -7.10
N PRO A 103 -11.50 12.60 -7.49
CA PRO A 103 -11.27 13.95 -7.98
C PRO A 103 -12.14 14.26 -9.19
N ALA A 104 -12.58 15.51 -9.30
CA ALA A 104 -13.32 15.95 -10.47
C ALA A 104 -12.43 15.88 -11.71
N ARG A 105 -13.07 15.68 -12.85
CA ARG A 105 -12.35 15.60 -14.13
C ARG A 105 -11.59 16.92 -14.36
N GLY A 106 -10.29 16.82 -14.57
CA GLY A 106 -9.40 17.96 -14.74
C GLY A 106 -8.58 18.32 -13.52
N GLU A 107 -8.82 17.68 -12.38
CA GLU A 107 -8.00 17.86 -11.18
C GLU A 107 -6.71 17.05 -11.24
N PHE A 108 -6.62 16.14 -12.16
CA PHE A 108 -5.39 15.42 -12.46
C PHE A 108 -4.58 16.24 -13.46
N SER A 109 -3.49 16.69 -13.06
CA SER A 109 -2.62 17.42 -14.00
C SER A 109 -1.19 16.97 -13.83
#